data_a5f8d4ffac39fb47428c5fc3cc1f1b59
#
_entry.id   a5f8d4ffac39fb47428c5fc3cc1f1b59
#
_cell.length_a   1.000
_cell.length_b   1.000
_cell.length_c   1.000
_cell.angle_alpha   90.00
_cell.angle_beta   90.00
_cell.angle_gamma   90.00
#
_symmetry.space_group_name_H-M   'P 1'
#
loop_
_entity.id
_entity.type
_entity.pdbx_description
1 polymer ?
#
loop_
_entity_poly.entity_id
_entity_poly.type
_entity_poly.pdbx_seq_one_letter_code
_entity_poly.pdbx_strand_id
1 'polypeptide(L)'
;MTVNVLGTEYKIIVKKYDEDEAFARRSIDGYCDSYKKEIVICDMNTYKGWEHEDEETKVICQKQILRHEITHAFLSESGLADSSATFDYGWAKNEEMVDWIALQGIKIYNAWKQADCI
;
A
#
# COMPACT_ATOMS: atom_id res chain seq x y z
N MET A 1 -14.82 -1.68 2.22
CA MET A 1 -13.95 -2.37 3.21
C MET A 1 -13.15 -1.34 3.98
N THR A 2 -12.91 -1.58 5.25
CA THR A 2 -12.07 -0.72 6.10
C THR A 2 -11.00 -1.55 6.79
N VAL A 3 -9.95 -0.89 7.22
CA VAL A 3 -8.88 -1.49 8.02
C VAL A 3 -8.53 -0.58 9.19
N ASN A 4 -8.33 -1.16 10.36
CA ASN A 4 -7.88 -0.41 11.54
C ASN A 4 -6.37 -0.23 11.49
N VAL A 5 -5.94 1.02 11.55
CA VAL A 5 -4.53 1.41 11.55
C VAL A 5 -4.25 2.19 12.84
N LEU A 6 -3.68 1.51 13.82
CA LEU A 6 -3.36 2.11 15.13
C LEU A 6 -4.54 2.83 15.79
N GLY A 7 -5.74 2.26 15.69
CA GLY A 7 -6.95 2.83 16.27
C GLY A 7 -7.74 3.74 15.35
N THR A 8 -7.19 4.10 14.17
CA THR A 8 -7.87 4.91 13.16
C THR A 8 -8.37 4.03 12.02
N GLU A 9 -9.62 4.24 11.62
CA GLU A 9 -10.22 3.50 10.51
C GLU A 9 -9.87 4.15 9.17
N TYR A 10 -9.29 3.35 8.28
CA TYR A 10 -9.01 3.73 6.89
C TYR A 10 -9.97 3.00 5.96
N LYS A 11 -10.51 3.72 4.99
CA LYS A 11 -11.33 3.13 3.91
C LYS A 11 -10.41 2.60 2.81
N ILE A 12 -10.69 1.38 2.34
CA ILE A 12 -10.03 0.82 1.16
C ILE A 12 -10.99 0.96 -0.01
N ILE A 13 -10.53 1.66 -1.04
CA ILE A 13 -11.30 2.00 -2.24
C ILE A 13 -10.57 1.41 -3.45
N VAL A 14 -11.27 0.55 -4.19
CA VAL A 14 -10.78 0.03 -5.46
C VAL A 14 -11.41 0.84 -6.58
N LYS A 15 -10.58 1.42 -7.45
CA LYS A 15 -11.03 2.22 -8.61
C LYS A 15 -10.48 1.62 -9.89
N LYS A 16 -11.26 1.74 -10.97
CA LYS A 16 -10.75 1.45 -12.31
C LYS A 16 -9.73 2.51 -12.71
N TYR A 17 -8.82 2.14 -13.61
CA TYR A 17 -7.76 3.03 -14.08
C TYR A 17 -8.27 4.42 -14.52
N ASP A 18 -9.37 4.45 -15.26
CA ASP A 18 -9.93 5.70 -15.78
C ASP A 18 -10.80 6.47 -14.77
N GLU A 19 -11.08 5.90 -13.62
CA GLU A 19 -11.87 6.55 -12.56
C GLU A 19 -11.04 7.50 -11.67
N ASP A 20 -9.72 7.43 -11.77
CA ASP A 20 -8.83 8.30 -11.01
C ASP A 20 -7.61 8.70 -11.86
N GLU A 21 -7.54 9.97 -12.21
CA GLU A 21 -6.47 10.51 -13.04
C GLU A 21 -5.07 10.37 -12.42
N ALA A 22 -4.99 10.18 -11.10
CA ALA A 22 -3.72 10.02 -10.41
C ALA A 22 -2.92 8.81 -10.93
N PHE A 23 -3.60 7.73 -11.32
CA PHE A 23 -2.95 6.54 -11.83
C PHE A 23 -2.13 6.83 -13.10
N ALA A 24 -2.71 7.55 -14.04
CA ALA A 24 -2.02 7.93 -15.28
C ALA A 24 -1.01 9.05 -15.04
N ARG A 25 -1.42 10.11 -14.35
CA ARG A 25 -0.60 11.31 -14.14
C ARG A 25 0.65 11.04 -13.35
N ARG A 26 0.55 10.23 -12.31
CA ARG A 26 1.67 9.92 -11.40
C ARG A 26 2.35 8.60 -11.71
N SER A 27 1.86 7.84 -12.68
CA SER A 27 2.35 6.48 -13.00
C SER A 27 2.36 5.58 -11.77
N ILE A 28 1.24 5.56 -11.05
CA ILE A 28 1.06 4.76 -9.82
C ILE A 28 -0.12 3.80 -9.98
N ASP A 29 -0.14 2.79 -9.15
CA ASP A 29 -1.19 1.78 -9.06
C ASP A 29 -1.97 1.81 -7.75
N GLY A 30 -1.56 2.66 -6.81
CA GLY A 30 -2.24 2.92 -5.56
C GLY A 30 -1.66 4.14 -4.85
N TYR A 31 -2.35 4.59 -3.83
CA TYR A 31 -1.87 5.65 -2.94
C TYR A 31 -2.62 5.64 -1.61
N CYS A 32 -1.99 6.19 -0.58
CA CYS A 32 -2.58 6.41 0.73
C CYS A 32 -2.78 7.91 0.94
N ASP A 33 -4.03 8.32 1.19
CA ASP A 33 -4.36 9.68 1.60
C ASP A 33 -4.51 9.70 3.13
N SER A 34 -3.47 10.14 3.81
CA SER A 34 -3.44 10.16 5.28
C SER A 34 -4.36 11.21 5.89
N TYR A 35 -4.72 12.25 5.15
CA TYR A 35 -5.66 13.28 5.61
C TYR A 35 -7.10 12.78 5.57
N LYS A 36 -7.48 12.13 4.47
CA LYS A 36 -8.84 11.58 4.29
C LYS A 36 -9.02 10.20 4.91
N LYS A 37 -7.93 9.57 5.35
CA LYS A 37 -7.93 8.20 5.88
C LYS A 37 -8.47 7.23 4.84
N GLU A 38 -7.93 7.34 3.63
CA GLU A 38 -8.30 6.50 2.49
C GLU A 38 -7.08 5.84 1.88
N ILE A 39 -7.25 4.58 1.51
CA ILE A 39 -6.29 3.80 0.73
C ILE A 39 -6.97 3.51 -0.60
N VAL A 40 -6.40 4.01 -1.69
CA VAL A 40 -6.95 3.83 -3.03
C VAL A 40 -6.01 2.92 -3.83
N ILE A 41 -6.56 1.87 -4.39
CA ILE A 41 -5.81 0.95 -5.26
C ILE A 41 -6.50 0.80 -6.60
N CYS A 42 -5.73 0.62 -7.66
CA CYS A 42 -6.27 0.38 -8.98
C CYS A 42 -6.73 -1.06 -9.12
N ASP A 43 -7.88 -1.26 -9.76
CA ASP A 43 -8.28 -2.56 -10.26
C ASP A 43 -7.31 -2.96 -11.40
N MET A 44 -6.44 -3.92 -11.13
CA MET A 44 -5.39 -4.31 -12.07
C MET A 44 -5.92 -4.94 -13.36
N ASN A 45 -7.18 -5.34 -13.39
CA ASN A 45 -7.84 -5.75 -14.64
C ASN A 45 -8.01 -4.58 -15.62
N THR A 46 -7.99 -3.36 -15.12
CA THR A 46 -8.17 -2.14 -15.90
C THR A 46 -6.88 -1.35 -16.09
N TYR A 47 -5.78 -1.76 -15.44
CA TYR A 47 -4.53 -1.00 -15.47
C TYR A 47 -3.92 -1.01 -16.87
N LYS A 48 -3.69 0.18 -17.41
CA LYS A 48 -3.21 0.36 -18.77
C LYS A 48 -1.77 -0.17 -18.91
N GLY A 49 -1.57 -1.08 -19.85
CA GLY A 49 -0.29 -1.76 -20.06
C GLY A 49 -0.24 -3.17 -19.46
N TRP A 50 -1.26 -3.56 -18.69
CA TRP A 50 -1.35 -4.88 -18.05
C TRP A 50 -2.37 -5.82 -18.71
N GLU A 51 -2.86 -5.48 -19.88
CA GLU A 51 -3.91 -6.23 -20.58
C GLU A 51 -3.49 -7.67 -20.92
N HIS A 52 -2.19 -7.89 -21.12
CA HIS A 52 -1.61 -9.18 -21.48
C HIS A 52 -1.30 -10.09 -20.29
N GLU A 53 -1.38 -9.55 -19.05
CA GLU A 53 -1.11 -10.34 -17.84
C GLU A 53 -2.27 -11.28 -17.52
N ASP A 54 -1.95 -12.45 -16.94
CA ASP A 54 -2.97 -13.38 -16.48
C ASP A 54 -3.68 -12.90 -15.21
N GLU A 55 -4.85 -13.49 -14.96
CA GLU A 55 -5.71 -13.10 -13.83
C GLU A 55 -5.04 -13.37 -12.47
N GLU A 56 -4.33 -14.48 -12.34
CA GLU A 56 -3.64 -14.83 -11.09
C GLU A 56 -2.56 -13.79 -10.75
N THR A 57 -1.76 -13.39 -11.72
CA THR A 57 -0.73 -12.36 -11.57
C THR A 57 -1.34 -11.03 -11.14
N LYS A 58 -2.46 -10.64 -11.75
CA LYS A 58 -3.18 -9.40 -11.39
C LYS A 58 -3.67 -9.42 -9.95
N VAL A 59 -4.22 -10.54 -9.50
CA VAL A 59 -4.69 -10.70 -8.11
C VAL A 59 -3.52 -10.61 -7.12
N ILE A 60 -2.42 -11.27 -7.41
CA ILE A 60 -1.22 -11.24 -6.56
C ILE A 60 -0.68 -9.80 -6.46
N CYS A 61 -0.57 -9.14 -7.60
CA CYS A 61 -0.10 -7.74 -7.68
C CYS A 61 -1.01 -6.82 -6.87
N GLN A 62 -2.32 -6.91 -7.05
CA GLN A 62 -3.27 -6.05 -6.35
C GLN A 62 -3.20 -6.22 -4.82
N LYS A 63 -3.00 -7.45 -4.34
CA LYS A 63 -2.78 -7.70 -2.91
C LYS A 63 -1.46 -7.09 -2.40
N GLN A 64 -0.42 -7.12 -3.21
CA GLN A 64 0.86 -6.51 -2.87
C GLN A 64 0.74 -4.99 -2.78
N ILE A 65 0.07 -4.36 -3.75
CA ILE A 65 -0.21 -2.93 -3.75
C ILE A 65 -0.96 -2.55 -2.47
N LEU A 66 -1.99 -3.31 -2.12
CA LEU A 66 -2.75 -3.05 -0.90
C LEU A 66 -1.87 -3.11 0.36
N ARG A 67 -0.99 -4.11 0.48
CA ARG A 67 -0.04 -4.18 1.61
C ARG A 67 0.91 -2.98 1.64
N HIS A 68 1.38 -2.53 0.48
CA HIS A 68 2.22 -1.35 0.34
C HIS A 68 1.51 -0.11 0.89
N GLU A 69 0.29 0.13 0.46
CA GLU A 69 -0.47 1.32 0.88
C GLU A 69 -0.89 1.25 2.37
N ILE A 70 -1.22 0.07 2.88
CA ILE A 70 -1.45 -0.12 4.31
C ILE A 70 -0.19 0.21 5.13
N THR A 71 0.99 -0.16 4.64
CA THR A 71 2.26 0.17 5.30
C THR A 71 2.46 1.69 5.37
N HIS A 72 2.17 2.41 4.29
CA HIS A 72 2.17 3.88 4.31
C HIS A 72 1.19 4.43 5.36
N ALA A 73 0.00 3.86 5.46
CA ALA A 73 -0.99 4.29 6.45
C ALA A 73 -0.47 4.13 7.88
N PHE A 74 0.17 3.01 8.20
CA PHE A 74 0.80 2.79 9.52
C PHE A 74 1.89 3.81 9.81
N LEU A 75 2.75 4.09 8.86
CA LEU A 75 3.83 5.06 9.01
C LEU A 75 3.31 6.49 9.19
N SER A 76 2.24 6.84 8.47
CA SER A 76 1.60 8.14 8.60
C SER A 76 0.86 8.27 9.93
N GLU A 77 0.08 7.27 10.30
CA GLU A 77 -0.73 7.31 11.54
C GLU A 77 0.13 7.28 12.79
N SER A 78 1.30 6.63 12.75
CA SER A 78 2.27 6.62 13.85
C SER A 78 2.99 7.96 14.06
N GLY A 79 2.87 8.90 13.13
CA GLY A 79 3.58 10.19 13.13
C GLY A 79 5.00 10.13 12.54
N LEU A 80 5.50 8.95 12.18
CA LEU A 80 6.87 8.81 11.64
C LEU A 80 7.02 9.48 10.28
N ALA A 81 5.98 9.45 9.44
CA ALA A 81 6.02 10.13 8.16
C ALA A 81 6.12 11.66 8.32
N ASP A 82 5.43 12.24 9.30
CA ASP A 82 5.52 13.66 9.62
C ASP A 82 6.90 14.03 10.16
N SER A 83 7.50 13.17 10.96
CA SER A 83 8.88 13.36 11.43
C SER A 83 9.90 13.36 10.30
N SER A 84 9.56 12.75 9.17
CA SER A 84 10.38 12.72 7.97
C SER A 84 10.05 13.86 6.99
N ALA A 85 9.21 14.81 7.38
CA ALA A 85 8.65 15.84 6.48
C ALA A 85 9.71 16.79 5.89
N THR A 86 10.83 16.98 6.57
CA THR A 86 11.92 17.88 6.14
C THR A 86 12.61 17.41 4.87
N PHE A 87 12.54 16.11 4.56
CA PHE A 87 13.21 15.51 3.42
C PHE A 87 12.27 14.53 2.70
N ASP A 88 12.21 14.60 1.38
CA ASP A 88 11.42 13.67 0.55
C ASP A 88 11.90 12.21 0.68
N TYR A 89 13.12 12.03 1.15
CA TYR A 89 13.79 10.74 1.30
C TYR A 89 13.89 10.28 2.76
N GLY A 90 13.09 10.86 3.65
CA GLY A 90 13.05 10.45 5.05
C GLY A 90 12.73 8.96 5.19
N TRP A 91 13.25 8.33 6.26
CA TRP A 91 13.11 6.88 6.48
C TRP A 91 11.65 6.38 6.34
N ALA A 92 10.71 7.06 6.96
CA ALA A 92 9.30 6.64 6.95
C ALA A 92 8.57 6.93 5.63
N LYS A 93 9.23 7.58 4.67
CA LYS A 93 8.73 7.83 3.31
C LYS A 93 9.52 7.07 2.25
N ASN A 94 10.46 6.24 2.66
CA ASN A 94 11.30 5.48 1.75
C ASN A 94 10.50 4.35 1.10
N GLU A 95 10.28 4.45 -0.21
CA GLU A 95 9.49 3.49 -0.98
C GLU A 95 10.12 2.09 -1.00
N GLU A 96 11.44 2.00 -1.04
CA GLU A 96 12.15 0.72 -1.00
C GLU A 96 11.88 -0.03 0.31
N MET A 97 11.91 0.68 1.44
CA MET A 97 11.61 0.10 2.75
C MET A 97 10.14 -0.34 2.83
N VAL A 98 9.22 0.49 2.33
CA VAL A 98 7.78 0.18 2.29
C VAL A 98 7.53 -1.06 1.43
N ASP A 99 8.14 -1.14 0.26
CA ASP A 99 8.07 -2.32 -0.62
C ASP A 99 8.62 -3.56 0.06
N TRP A 100 9.75 -3.44 0.75
CA TRP A 100 10.35 -4.56 1.46
C TRP A 100 9.40 -5.13 2.53
N ILE A 101 8.76 -4.27 3.32
CA ILE A 101 7.75 -4.68 4.31
C ILE A 101 6.55 -5.34 3.62
N ALA A 102 6.06 -4.74 2.54
CA ALA A 102 4.90 -5.27 1.79
C ALA A 102 5.17 -6.67 1.23
N LEU A 103 6.40 -6.93 0.79
CA LEU A 103 6.82 -8.21 0.24
C LEU A 103 7.16 -9.25 1.32
N GLN A 104 7.86 -8.84 2.36
CA GLN A 104 8.44 -9.77 3.32
C GLN A 104 7.64 -9.89 4.64
N GLY A 105 6.73 -8.98 4.91
CA GLY A 105 6.00 -8.92 6.19
C GLY A 105 5.31 -10.23 6.58
N ILE A 106 4.68 -10.90 5.62
CA ILE A 106 4.03 -12.21 5.87
C ILE A 106 5.06 -13.27 6.27
N LYS A 107 6.23 -13.28 5.64
CA LYS A 107 7.31 -14.22 5.95
C LYS A 107 7.88 -13.97 7.34
N ILE A 108 8.08 -12.71 7.70
CA ILE A 108 8.53 -12.30 9.02
C ILE A 108 7.53 -12.74 10.09
N TYR A 109 6.25 -12.44 9.87
CA TYR A 109 5.17 -12.84 10.78
C TYR A 109 5.12 -14.36 10.97
N ASN A 110 5.21 -15.12 9.88
CA ASN A 110 5.21 -16.58 9.96
C ASN A 110 6.44 -17.14 10.68
N ALA A 111 7.61 -16.53 10.49
CA ALA A 111 8.82 -16.90 11.22
C ALA A 111 8.66 -16.67 12.74
N TRP A 112 8.07 -15.55 13.14
CA TRP A 112 7.77 -15.27 14.54
C TRP A 112 6.79 -16.31 15.13
N LYS A 113 5.76 -16.69 14.36
CA LYS A 113 4.84 -17.75 14.79
C LYS A 113 5.54 -19.10 14.95
N GLN A 114 6.41 -19.48 14.01
CA GLN A 114 7.18 -20.72 14.10
C GLN A 114 8.12 -20.74 15.31
N ALA A 115 8.66 -19.59 15.68
CA ALA A 115 9.54 -19.44 16.84
C ALA A 115 8.77 -19.33 18.16
N ASP A 116 7.44 -19.37 18.13
CA ASP A 116 6.58 -19.20 19.31
C ASP A 116 6.88 -17.92 20.10
N CYS A 117 7.10 -16.79 19.36
CA CYS A 117 7.39 -15.50 19.97
C CYS A 117 6.29 -14.44 19.73
N ILE A 118 5.12 -14.88 19.26
CA ILE A 118 3.90 -14.08 19.18
C ILE A 118 2.67 -14.93 19.52
#